data_e67ef19d8aed35c63e06e0b5e2e10d05
#
_entry.id   e67ef19d8aed35c63e06e0b5e2e10d05
#
_cell.length_a   1.000
_cell.length_b   1.000
_cell.length_c   1.000
_cell.angle_alpha   90.00
_cell.angle_beta   90.00
_cell.angle_gamma   90.00
#
_symmetry.space_group_name_H-M   'P 1'
#
loop_
_entity.id
_entity.type
_entity.pdbx_description
1 polymer ?
#
loop_
_entity_poly.entity_id
_entity_poly.type
_entity_poly.pdbx_seq_one_letter_code
_entity_poly.pdbx_strand_id
1 'polypeptide(L)'
;LMKGTKAVNPSNSGVFPNGVSCIREDDVNMWFYTKEGIAVAFDSGHRDFPGLEKEFRKIGINPKDIKNVFITHVDVDHAGGVDKNGNNIFPNAQIYIGRDEEQYITGKMHRMTKLGFVKLNVGVSLNHGYNLLSDGQVIDVDGVRIEAIHVPGHTLGHMCYLVDDSVLISGDCLAINQNGGYPFFDFFTQFPDMNKKSLIKLRDRLKGKPVKAVCTGHS
;
A
#
# COMPACT_ATOMS: atom_id res chain seq x y z
N LEU A 1 -8.34 -3.26 -18.54
CA LEU A 1 -7.51 -3.36 -19.78
C LEU A 1 -6.20 -4.11 -19.58
N MET A 2 -5.85 -4.55 -18.38
CA MET A 2 -4.57 -5.22 -18.08
C MET A 2 -4.75 -6.62 -17.47
N LYS A 3 -5.95 -7.19 -17.48
CA LYS A 3 -6.16 -8.59 -17.09
C LYS A 3 -5.31 -9.50 -17.99
N GLY A 4 -4.37 -10.23 -17.38
CA GLY A 4 -3.57 -11.25 -18.06
C GLY A 4 -2.23 -10.79 -18.64
N THR A 5 -1.76 -9.60 -18.36
CA THR A 5 -0.37 -9.25 -18.67
C THR A 5 0.55 -9.82 -17.60
N LYS A 6 1.72 -10.38 -18.00
CA LYS A 6 2.78 -10.86 -17.06
C LYS A 6 3.29 -9.79 -16.09
N ALA A 7 2.75 -8.62 -16.18
CA ALA A 7 3.17 -7.42 -15.52
C ALA A 7 2.39 -7.16 -14.23
N VAL A 8 1.15 -7.65 -14.14
CA VAL A 8 0.30 -7.57 -12.95
C VAL A 8 -0.09 -8.99 -12.58
N ASN A 9 0.51 -9.52 -11.54
CA ASN A 9 0.27 -10.87 -11.04
C ASN A 9 0.26 -10.87 -9.52
N PRO A 10 -0.77 -10.26 -8.90
CA PRO A 10 -0.87 -10.17 -7.46
C PRO A 10 -0.93 -11.55 -6.81
N SER A 11 -0.45 -11.63 -5.58
CA SER A 11 -0.49 -12.83 -4.75
C SER A 11 -1.94 -13.27 -4.51
N ASN A 12 -2.19 -14.56 -4.44
CA ASN A 12 -3.52 -15.06 -4.09
C ASN A 12 -3.86 -14.75 -2.64
N SER A 13 -5.16 -14.54 -2.35
CA SER A 13 -5.64 -14.37 -0.98
C SER A 13 -5.26 -15.57 -0.10
N GLY A 14 -4.73 -15.29 1.09
CA GLY A 14 -4.32 -16.34 2.03
C GLY A 14 -3.44 -15.83 3.16
N VAL A 15 -3.06 -16.77 4.02
CA VAL A 15 -2.12 -16.54 5.13
C VAL A 15 -0.74 -17.03 4.72
N PHE A 16 0.28 -16.24 5.00
CA PHE A 16 1.67 -16.48 4.65
C PHE A 16 2.54 -16.56 5.92
N PRO A 17 3.79 -17.04 5.81
CA PRO A 17 4.75 -16.98 6.92
C PRO A 17 4.98 -15.54 7.45
N ASN A 18 5.57 -15.46 8.64
CA ASN A 18 5.98 -14.21 9.30
C ASN A 18 4.82 -13.25 9.66
N GLY A 19 3.63 -13.78 9.96
CA GLY A 19 2.47 -12.99 10.37
C GLY A 19 1.78 -12.23 9.24
N VAL A 20 2.15 -12.49 7.99
CA VAL A 20 1.61 -11.81 6.82
C VAL A 20 0.36 -12.52 6.31
N SER A 21 -0.66 -11.77 5.92
CA SER A 21 -1.77 -12.26 5.13
C SER A 21 -2.16 -11.26 4.05
N CYS A 22 -2.86 -11.75 3.03
CA CYS A 22 -3.19 -10.99 1.84
C CYS A 22 -4.63 -11.23 1.42
N ILE A 23 -5.29 -10.18 0.97
CA ILE A 23 -6.50 -10.26 0.16
C ILE A 23 -6.15 -9.74 -1.23
N ARG A 24 -6.47 -10.54 -2.25
CA ARG A 24 -6.37 -10.16 -3.64
C ARG A 24 -7.70 -9.63 -4.13
N GLU A 25 -7.70 -8.43 -4.66
CA GLU A 25 -8.83 -7.83 -5.36
C GLU A 25 -8.47 -7.64 -6.82
N ASP A 26 -8.89 -8.59 -7.67
CA ASP A 26 -8.56 -8.62 -9.12
C ASP A 26 -7.07 -8.47 -9.42
N ASP A 27 -6.57 -7.24 -9.50
CA ASP A 27 -5.22 -6.86 -9.92
C ASP A 27 -4.36 -6.26 -8.82
N VAL A 28 -4.91 -6.06 -7.61
CA VAL A 28 -4.21 -5.45 -6.48
C VAL A 28 -4.22 -6.33 -5.23
N ASN A 29 -3.22 -6.18 -4.40
CA ASN A 29 -3.10 -6.81 -3.08
C ASN A 29 -3.35 -5.82 -1.96
N MET A 30 -4.16 -6.21 -1.01
CA MET A 30 -4.30 -5.60 0.31
C MET A 30 -3.61 -6.50 1.33
N TRP A 31 -2.67 -5.95 2.09
CA TRP A 31 -1.83 -6.73 3.01
C TRP A 31 -2.20 -6.50 4.47
N PHE A 32 -1.98 -7.52 5.27
CA PHE A 32 -2.18 -7.48 6.72
C PHE A 32 -0.96 -8.08 7.42
N TYR A 33 -0.64 -7.51 8.57
CA TYR A 33 0.34 -8.09 9.48
C TYR A 33 -0.33 -8.38 10.81
N THR A 34 -0.16 -9.60 11.32
CA THR A 34 -0.75 -10.05 12.58
C THR A 34 0.33 -10.53 13.54
N LYS A 35 0.32 -10.01 14.77
CA LYS A 35 1.22 -10.40 15.85
C LYS A 35 0.45 -10.38 17.17
N GLU A 36 0.48 -11.48 17.91
CA GLU A 36 -0.13 -11.60 19.26
C GLU A 36 -1.60 -11.13 19.31
N GLY A 37 -2.36 -11.40 18.26
CA GLY A 37 -3.77 -11.03 18.15
C GLY A 37 -4.02 -9.59 17.65
N ILE A 38 -2.99 -8.78 17.48
CA ILE A 38 -3.07 -7.44 16.87
C ILE A 38 -2.94 -7.57 15.37
N ALA A 39 -3.90 -7.06 14.62
CA ALA A 39 -3.87 -7.01 13.17
C ALA A 39 -3.81 -5.57 12.66
N VAL A 40 -2.91 -5.30 11.72
CA VAL A 40 -2.72 -4.01 11.06
C VAL A 40 -2.93 -4.19 9.57
N ALA A 41 -3.65 -3.27 8.92
CA ALA A 41 -3.87 -3.28 7.48
C ALA A 41 -2.91 -2.34 6.76
N PHE A 42 -2.49 -2.74 5.57
CA PHE A 42 -1.71 -1.96 4.63
C PHE A 42 -2.44 -1.92 3.29
N ASP A 43 -2.80 -0.72 2.87
CA ASP A 43 -3.77 -0.41 1.84
C ASP A 43 -5.18 -0.93 2.14
N SER A 44 -6.14 -0.56 1.34
CA SER A 44 -7.55 -0.87 1.55
C SER A 44 -8.27 -1.33 0.28
N GLY A 45 -7.51 -1.60 -0.79
CA GLY A 45 -8.07 -2.10 -2.03
C GLY A 45 -8.98 -1.11 -2.76
N HIS A 46 -9.76 -1.65 -3.68
CA HIS A 46 -10.73 -0.90 -4.48
C HIS A 46 -11.94 -0.43 -3.66
N ARG A 47 -12.62 0.59 -4.16
CA ARG A 47 -13.93 0.98 -3.66
C ARG A 47 -14.97 -0.12 -3.96
N ASP A 48 -15.68 -0.56 -2.90
CA ASP A 48 -16.83 -1.47 -3.02
C ASP A 48 -16.54 -2.78 -3.77
N PHE A 49 -15.38 -3.41 -3.52
CA PHE A 49 -15.02 -4.68 -4.16
C PHE A 49 -16.01 -5.80 -3.78
N PRO A 50 -16.64 -6.48 -4.76
CA PRO A 50 -17.63 -7.49 -4.48
C PRO A 50 -16.98 -8.76 -3.89
N GLY A 51 -17.60 -9.33 -2.85
CA GLY A 51 -17.13 -10.58 -2.24
C GLY A 51 -16.00 -10.44 -1.23
N LEU A 52 -15.60 -9.22 -0.88
CA LEU A 52 -14.54 -8.90 0.06
C LEU A 52 -14.72 -9.61 1.42
N GLU A 53 -15.97 -9.72 1.91
CA GLU A 53 -16.28 -10.44 3.15
C GLU A 53 -15.83 -11.91 3.14
N LYS A 54 -15.94 -12.58 1.99
CA LYS A 54 -15.47 -13.97 1.83
C LYS A 54 -13.93 -14.03 1.91
N GLU A 55 -13.26 -13.04 1.35
CA GLU A 55 -11.79 -12.98 1.37
C GLU A 55 -11.28 -12.73 2.81
N PHE A 56 -11.93 -11.85 3.57
CA PHE A 56 -11.63 -11.65 5.00
C PHE A 56 -11.78 -12.95 5.82
N ARG A 57 -12.82 -13.73 5.55
CA ARG A 57 -13.00 -15.04 6.21
C ARG A 57 -11.86 -16.01 5.90
N LYS A 58 -11.30 -16.00 4.69
CA LYS A 58 -10.17 -16.88 4.34
C LYS A 58 -8.91 -16.58 5.14
N ILE A 59 -8.69 -15.34 5.49
CA ILE A 59 -7.50 -14.92 6.27
C ILE A 59 -7.77 -14.84 7.78
N GLY A 60 -9.03 -15.07 8.20
CA GLY A 60 -9.41 -15.07 9.62
C GLY A 60 -9.38 -13.69 10.28
N ILE A 61 -9.46 -12.61 9.52
CA ILE A 61 -9.49 -11.23 10.03
C ILE A 61 -10.92 -10.68 9.93
N ASN A 62 -11.42 -10.07 11.02
CA ASN A 62 -12.61 -9.27 10.98
C ASN A 62 -12.22 -7.79 10.70
N PRO A 63 -12.66 -7.18 9.60
CA PRO A 63 -12.26 -5.82 9.27
C PRO A 63 -12.68 -4.77 10.29
N LYS A 64 -13.70 -5.04 11.11
CA LYS A 64 -14.14 -4.14 12.21
C LYS A 64 -13.15 -4.10 13.37
N ASP A 65 -12.27 -5.12 13.49
CA ASP A 65 -11.28 -5.20 14.55
C ASP A 65 -9.96 -4.50 14.16
N ILE A 66 -9.80 -4.15 12.89
CA ILE A 66 -8.67 -3.34 12.43
C ILE A 66 -8.79 -1.93 13.01
N LYS A 67 -7.77 -1.52 13.75
CA LYS A 67 -7.68 -0.19 14.41
C LYS A 67 -6.74 0.78 13.69
N ASN A 68 -5.90 0.28 12.81
CA ASN A 68 -4.92 1.08 12.09
C ASN A 68 -4.79 0.58 10.65
N VAL A 69 -4.87 1.49 9.69
CA VAL A 69 -4.61 1.23 8.28
C VAL A 69 -3.57 2.22 7.76
N PHE A 70 -2.51 1.69 7.18
CA PHE A 70 -1.40 2.45 6.60
C PHE A 70 -1.52 2.38 5.08
N ILE A 71 -1.77 3.51 4.44
CA ILE A 71 -1.95 3.61 3.00
C ILE A 71 -0.62 3.95 2.35
N THR A 72 -0.19 3.14 1.39
CA THR A 72 1.07 3.37 0.67
C THR A 72 0.98 4.62 -0.20
N HIS A 73 -0.13 4.78 -0.90
CA HIS A 73 -0.46 5.95 -1.70
C HIS A 73 -1.97 6.00 -1.97
N VAL A 74 -2.47 7.15 -2.45
CA VAL A 74 -3.93 7.40 -2.52
C VAL A 74 -4.56 7.09 -3.88
N ASP A 75 -3.99 6.18 -4.66
CA ASP A 75 -4.66 5.64 -5.84
C ASP A 75 -5.86 4.80 -5.41
N VAL A 76 -6.92 4.77 -6.23
CA VAL A 76 -8.25 4.23 -5.85
C VAL A 76 -8.25 2.73 -5.56
N ASP A 77 -7.31 2.00 -6.11
CA ASP A 77 -7.08 0.57 -5.89
C ASP A 77 -6.27 0.27 -4.62
N HIS A 78 -5.73 1.30 -3.97
CA HIS A 78 -5.02 1.21 -2.68
C HIS A 78 -5.77 1.87 -1.53
N ALA A 79 -6.45 2.99 -1.79
CA ALA A 79 -7.17 3.74 -0.76
C ALA A 79 -8.70 3.72 -0.94
N GLY A 80 -9.22 2.94 -1.89
CA GLY A 80 -10.64 2.90 -2.22
C GLY A 80 -11.52 2.39 -1.08
N GLY A 81 -11.06 1.41 -0.32
CA GLY A 81 -11.83 0.84 0.80
C GLY A 81 -12.00 1.78 2.00
N VAL A 82 -11.24 2.88 2.07
CA VAL A 82 -11.41 3.95 3.08
C VAL A 82 -11.91 5.26 2.47
N ASP A 83 -12.33 5.25 1.20
CA ASP A 83 -12.91 6.41 0.53
C ASP A 83 -14.32 6.72 1.08
N LYS A 84 -14.60 8.00 1.33
CA LYS A 84 -15.92 8.45 1.82
C LYS A 84 -17.09 8.21 0.84
N ASN A 85 -16.79 7.98 -0.43
CA ASN A 85 -17.79 7.71 -1.47
C ASN A 85 -18.04 6.20 -1.66
N GLY A 86 -17.42 5.36 -0.84
CA GLY A 86 -17.58 3.91 -0.81
C GLY A 86 -17.97 3.39 0.56
N ASN A 87 -18.02 2.07 0.66
CA ASN A 87 -18.24 1.38 1.93
C ASN A 87 -16.93 1.34 2.72
N ASN A 88 -16.82 2.13 3.77
CA ASN A 88 -15.64 2.09 4.62
C ASN A 88 -15.44 0.69 5.22
N ILE A 89 -14.47 -0.05 4.69
CA ILE A 89 -14.22 -1.43 5.11
C ILE A 89 -13.55 -1.53 6.48
N PHE A 90 -12.91 -0.45 6.95
CA PHE A 90 -12.25 -0.37 8.27
C PHE A 90 -12.89 0.74 9.13
N PRO A 91 -14.16 0.55 9.58
CA PRO A 91 -14.96 1.62 10.20
C PRO A 91 -14.37 2.16 11.51
N ASN A 92 -13.49 1.40 12.15
CA ASN A 92 -12.89 1.72 13.44
C ASN A 92 -11.40 2.08 13.35
N ALA A 93 -10.85 2.17 12.13
CA ALA A 93 -9.42 2.38 11.96
C ALA A 93 -9.02 3.85 11.89
N GLN A 94 -7.88 4.16 12.49
CA GLN A 94 -7.12 5.37 12.18
C GLN A 94 -6.40 5.16 10.83
N ILE A 95 -6.46 6.18 9.96
CA ILE A 95 -5.84 6.17 8.65
C ILE A 95 -4.51 6.90 8.72
N TYR A 96 -3.47 6.32 8.13
CA TYR A 96 -2.14 6.92 8.01
C TYR A 96 -1.74 7.00 6.54
N ILE A 97 -1.26 8.17 6.11
CA ILE A 97 -0.79 8.40 4.73
C ILE A 97 0.53 9.18 4.73
N GLY A 98 1.30 9.07 3.68
CA GLY A 98 2.46 9.94 3.47
C GLY A 98 2.06 11.42 3.40
N ARG A 99 2.83 12.30 4.02
CA ARG A 99 2.53 13.74 4.09
C ARG A 99 2.27 14.35 2.71
N ASP A 100 3.06 13.98 1.72
CA ASP A 100 2.93 14.56 0.37
C ASP A 100 1.78 13.94 -0.44
N GLU A 101 1.12 12.85 0.04
CA GLU A 101 -0.12 12.33 -0.54
C GLU A 101 -1.31 13.27 -0.33
N GLU A 102 -1.29 14.09 0.70
CA GLU A 102 -2.36 15.06 0.97
C GLU A 102 -2.62 15.99 -0.21
N GLN A 103 -1.62 16.25 -1.04
CA GLN A 103 -1.76 17.09 -2.23
C GLN A 103 -2.75 16.52 -3.25
N TYR A 104 -2.82 15.19 -3.36
CA TYR A 104 -3.77 14.52 -4.26
C TYR A 104 -5.19 14.53 -3.68
N ILE A 105 -5.34 14.30 -2.37
CA ILE A 105 -6.64 14.32 -1.67
C ILE A 105 -7.27 15.72 -1.70
N THR A 106 -6.44 16.75 -1.51
CA THR A 106 -6.91 18.16 -1.49
C THR A 106 -7.06 18.78 -2.88
N GLY A 107 -6.69 18.04 -3.94
CA GLY A 107 -6.76 18.51 -5.32
C GLY A 107 -5.69 19.56 -5.69
N LYS A 108 -4.70 19.79 -4.82
CA LYS A 108 -3.55 20.67 -5.13
C LYS A 108 -2.68 20.06 -6.23
N MET A 109 -2.65 18.75 -6.32
CA MET A 109 -1.97 17.99 -7.37
C MET A 109 -2.91 16.95 -7.97
N HIS A 110 -2.72 16.67 -9.24
CA HIS A 110 -3.43 15.60 -9.94
C HIS A 110 -2.50 14.42 -10.21
N ARG A 111 -3.06 13.23 -10.10
CA ARG A 111 -2.38 12.02 -10.51
C ARG A 111 -2.24 12.00 -12.03
N MET A 112 -1.02 11.88 -12.53
CA MET A 112 -0.71 11.90 -13.95
C MET A 112 0.06 10.63 -14.34
N THR A 113 -0.13 10.16 -15.57
CA THR A 113 0.77 9.15 -16.13
C THR A 113 2.14 9.78 -16.42
N LYS A 114 3.15 8.94 -16.72
CA LYS A 114 4.49 9.38 -17.19
C LYS A 114 4.43 10.41 -18.33
N LEU A 115 3.43 10.35 -19.19
CA LEU A 115 3.28 11.27 -20.32
C LEU A 115 2.92 12.70 -19.91
N GLY A 116 2.53 12.92 -18.64
CA GLY A 116 2.28 14.24 -18.08
C GLY A 116 1.02 14.96 -18.58
N PHE A 117 0.33 14.42 -19.58
CA PHE A 117 -0.93 14.99 -20.11
C PHE A 117 -2.13 14.04 -19.97
N VAL A 118 -1.92 12.78 -19.61
CA VAL A 118 -2.99 11.83 -19.31
C VAL A 118 -3.22 11.83 -17.81
N LYS A 119 -4.35 12.42 -17.40
CA LYS A 119 -4.79 12.43 -16.00
C LYS A 119 -5.39 11.09 -15.63
N LEU A 120 -4.93 10.51 -14.54
CA LEU A 120 -5.58 9.36 -13.93
C LEU A 120 -6.70 9.83 -13.00
N ASN A 121 -7.87 9.24 -13.13
CA ASN A 121 -8.97 9.53 -12.23
C ASN A 121 -8.86 8.64 -10.99
N VAL A 122 -8.04 9.04 -10.06
CA VAL A 122 -7.76 8.33 -8.81
C VAL A 122 -8.38 9.03 -7.59
N GLY A 123 -9.38 9.86 -7.81
CA GLY A 123 -9.99 10.72 -6.80
C GLY A 123 -10.56 9.98 -5.59
N VAL A 124 -9.70 9.75 -4.62
CA VAL A 124 -10.07 9.28 -3.28
C VAL A 124 -10.28 10.49 -2.38
N SER A 125 -11.37 10.47 -1.62
CA SER A 125 -11.63 11.42 -0.52
C SER A 125 -11.75 10.63 0.77
N LEU A 126 -10.87 10.86 1.73
CA LEU A 126 -10.88 10.13 2.99
C LEU A 126 -12.03 10.56 3.90
N ASN A 127 -12.70 9.59 4.52
CA ASN A 127 -13.90 9.78 5.31
C ASN A 127 -13.68 10.45 6.66
N HIS A 128 -12.52 10.21 7.26
CA HIS A 128 -12.15 10.67 8.59
C HIS A 128 -10.86 11.44 8.52
N GLY A 129 -10.55 12.14 9.61
CA GLY A 129 -9.22 12.69 9.76
C GLY A 129 -8.16 11.61 9.57
N TYR A 130 -7.12 11.92 8.82
CA TYR A 130 -5.98 11.04 8.58
C TYR A 130 -4.73 11.62 9.24
N ASN A 131 -3.79 10.74 9.57
CA ASN A 131 -2.51 11.11 10.16
C ASN A 131 -1.45 11.19 9.06
N LEU A 132 -0.71 12.27 9.02
CA LEU A 132 0.36 12.50 8.06
C LEU A 132 1.69 11.96 8.58
N LEU A 133 2.30 11.05 7.84
CA LEU A 133 3.58 10.45 8.15
C LEU A 133 4.73 11.13 7.41
N SER A 134 5.83 11.29 8.12
CA SER A 134 7.11 11.75 7.56
C SER A 134 8.09 10.59 7.40
N ASP A 135 9.13 10.77 6.57
CA ASP A 135 10.19 9.76 6.41
C ASP A 135 10.86 9.43 7.73
N GLY A 136 11.02 8.14 8.00
CA GLY A 136 11.64 7.61 9.21
C GLY A 136 10.77 7.66 10.47
N GLN A 137 9.53 8.15 10.37
CA GLN A 137 8.61 8.13 11.50
C GLN A 137 8.25 6.68 11.87
N VAL A 138 8.31 6.41 13.18
CA VAL A 138 7.96 5.09 13.73
C VAL A 138 6.66 5.22 14.50
N ILE A 139 5.73 4.31 14.21
CA ILE A 139 4.47 4.14 14.92
C ILE A 139 4.52 2.77 15.61
N ASP A 140 4.23 2.75 16.90
CA ASP A 140 3.96 1.51 17.64
C ASP A 140 2.45 1.29 17.72
N VAL A 141 2.01 0.14 17.23
CA VAL A 141 0.62 -0.30 17.30
C VAL A 141 0.56 -1.51 18.22
N ASP A 142 0.38 -1.27 19.51
CA ASP A 142 0.25 -2.33 20.53
C ASP A 142 1.38 -3.38 20.44
N GLY A 143 2.64 -2.92 20.27
CA GLY A 143 3.83 -3.77 20.18
C GLY A 143 4.19 -4.22 18.75
N VAL A 144 3.45 -3.78 17.73
CA VAL A 144 3.85 -3.87 16.31
C VAL A 144 4.55 -2.57 15.91
N ARG A 145 5.85 -2.65 15.64
CA ARG A 145 6.66 -1.49 15.21
C ARG A 145 6.55 -1.29 13.71
N ILE A 146 6.12 -0.11 13.28
CA ILE A 146 5.96 0.25 11.87
C ILE A 146 6.80 1.49 11.57
N GLU A 147 7.82 1.34 10.73
CA GLU A 147 8.64 2.44 10.25
C GLU A 147 8.13 2.89 8.87
N ALA A 148 7.72 4.15 8.76
CA ALA A 148 7.32 4.77 7.49
C ALA A 148 8.57 5.21 6.73
N ILE A 149 8.71 4.78 5.48
CA ILE A 149 9.85 5.09 4.61
C ILE A 149 9.33 5.80 3.37
N HIS A 150 9.70 7.05 3.19
CA HIS A 150 9.28 7.84 2.02
C HIS A 150 10.03 7.40 0.76
N VAL A 151 9.27 6.91 -0.23
CA VAL A 151 9.79 6.40 -1.51
C VAL A 151 9.06 7.09 -2.67
N PRO A 152 9.29 8.39 -2.87
CA PRO A 152 8.58 9.17 -3.88
C PRO A 152 8.92 8.73 -5.30
N GLY A 153 7.92 8.84 -6.19
CA GLY A 153 8.09 8.60 -7.62
C GLY A 153 6.85 8.01 -8.26
N HIS A 154 6.29 6.92 -7.75
CA HIS A 154 4.98 6.44 -8.21
C HIS A 154 3.92 7.53 -7.97
N THR A 155 3.83 7.98 -6.73
CA THR A 155 3.27 9.28 -6.33
C THR A 155 4.33 10.10 -5.60
N LEU A 156 4.08 11.38 -5.31
CA LEU A 156 5.03 12.21 -4.54
C LEU A 156 5.13 11.80 -3.07
N GLY A 157 4.04 11.37 -2.48
CA GLY A 157 3.99 11.01 -1.07
C GLY A 157 4.06 9.51 -0.80
N HIS A 158 4.36 8.69 -1.82
CA HIS A 158 4.38 7.23 -1.70
C HIS A 158 5.24 6.76 -0.52
N MET A 159 4.65 5.90 0.32
CA MET A 159 5.31 5.30 1.48
C MET A 159 5.50 3.80 1.30
N CYS A 160 6.66 3.30 1.72
CA CYS A 160 6.82 1.92 2.13
C CYS A 160 6.72 1.83 3.65
N TYR A 161 6.33 0.67 4.16
CA TYR A 161 6.28 0.41 5.60
C TYR A 161 7.14 -0.79 5.95
N LEU A 162 8.08 -0.60 6.87
CA LEU A 162 8.88 -1.70 7.41
C LEU A 162 8.32 -2.11 8.77
N VAL A 163 7.77 -3.32 8.84
CA VAL A 163 7.07 -3.85 10.00
C VAL A 163 7.99 -4.79 10.76
N ASP A 164 8.19 -4.54 12.05
CA ASP A 164 9.06 -5.30 12.97
C ASP A 164 10.44 -5.63 12.35
N ASP A 165 11.01 -4.69 11.59
CA ASP A 165 12.27 -4.81 10.83
C ASP A 165 12.36 -6.03 9.88
N SER A 166 11.26 -6.74 9.65
CA SER A 166 11.25 -8.04 8.95
C SER A 166 10.30 -8.14 7.77
N VAL A 167 9.25 -7.33 7.68
CA VAL A 167 8.30 -7.32 6.57
C VAL A 167 8.27 -5.95 5.93
N LEU A 168 8.55 -5.89 4.64
CA LEU A 168 8.46 -4.65 3.86
C LEU A 168 7.16 -4.64 3.04
N ILE A 169 6.32 -3.66 3.28
CA ILE A 169 5.17 -3.34 2.43
C ILE A 169 5.64 -2.26 1.47
N SER A 170 5.68 -2.55 0.19
CA SER A 170 6.29 -1.66 -0.81
C SER A 170 5.29 -0.87 -1.66
N GLY A 171 4.02 -1.25 -1.64
CA GLY A 171 3.04 -0.66 -2.59
C GLY A 171 3.55 -0.72 -4.02
N ASP A 172 3.34 0.35 -4.76
CA ASP A 172 3.60 0.45 -6.19
C ASP A 172 4.91 1.14 -6.58
N CYS A 173 5.81 1.36 -5.64
CA CYS A 173 7.16 1.78 -6.03
C CYS A 173 7.96 0.62 -6.63
N LEU A 174 7.62 -0.62 -6.25
CA LEU A 174 8.35 -1.85 -6.55
C LEU A 174 7.41 -2.94 -7.04
N ALA A 175 7.83 -3.69 -8.05
CA ALA A 175 7.26 -4.97 -8.45
C ALA A 175 8.30 -6.07 -8.33
N ILE A 176 7.87 -7.33 -8.20
CA ILE A 176 8.74 -8.50 -8.06
C ILE A 176 8.38 -9.54 -9.13
N ASN A 177 9.40 -10.17 -9.68
CA ASN A 177 9.26 -11.36 -10.52
C ASN A 177 10.34 -12.39 -10.16
N GLN A 178 10.42 -13.48 -10.91
CA GLN A 178 11.42 -14.55 -10.70
C GLN A 178 12.89 -14.08 -10.74
N ASN A 179 13.18 -12.91 -11.30
CA ASN A 179 14.52 -12.35 -11.41
C ASN A 179 14.81 -11.32 -10.29
N GLY A 180 13.85 -11.06 -9.41
CA GLY A 180 13.96 -10.11 -8.30
C GLY A 180 13.07 -8.88 -8.45
N GLY A 181 13.35 -7.84 -7.65
CA GLY A 181 12.60 -6.61 -7.62
C GLY A 181 13.02 -5.63 -8.74
N TYR A 182 12.06 -4.93 -9.29
CA TYR A 182 12.25 -3.90 -10.30
C TYR A 182 11.26 -2.73 -10.09
N PRO A 183 11.53 -1.52 -10.64
CA PRO A 183 10.59 -0.41 -10.55
C PRO A 183 9.24 -0.78 -11.17
N PHE A 184 8.15 -0.43 -10.48
CA PHE A 184 6.82 -0.62 -11.04
C PHE A 184 6.66 0.17 -12.35
N PHE A 185 5.67 -0.18 -13.15
CA PHE A 185 5.43 0.33 -14.50
C PHE A 185 5.65 1.83 -14.65
N ASP A 186 6.61 2.20 -15.48
CA ASP A 186 6.90 3.60 -15.81
C ASP A 186 5.66 4.38 -16.28
N PHE A 187 4.73 3.73 -17.01
CA PHE A 187 3.54 4.40 -17.53
C PHE A 187 2.61 4.92 -16.43
N PHE A 188 2.40 4.11 -15.38
CA PHE A 188 1.56 4.48 -14.23
C PHE A 188 2.33 5.22 -13.15
N THR A 189 3.63 5.27 -13.24
CA THR A 189 4.51 5.98 -12.30
C THR A 189 4.63 7.45 -12.74
N GLN A 190 4.23 8.37 -11.87
CA GLN A 190 4.19 9.80 -12.22
C GLN A 190 5.59 10.37 -12.47
N PHE A 191 6.59 9.94 -11.69
CA PHE A 191 7.98 10.37 -11.75
C PHE A 191 8.94 9.17 -11.78
N PRO A 192 9.08 8.45 -12.92
CA PRO A 192 9.81 7.18 -12.97
C PRO A 192 11.29 7.29 -12.55
N ASP A 193 11.97 8.36 -12.92
CA ASP A 193 13.38 8.55 -12.56
C ASP A 193 13.56 8.86 -11.08
N MET A 194 12.59 9.53 -10.46
CA MET A 194 12.54 9.74 -9.01
C MET A 194 12.32 8.40 -8.30
N ASN A 195 11.38 7.57 -8.79
CA ASN A 195 11.12 6.24 -8.24
C ASN A 195 12.39 5.37 -8.25
N LYS A 196 13.10 5.32 -9.37
CA LYS A 196 14.38 4.56 -9.48
C LYS A 196 15.41 5.03 -8.44
N LYS A 197 15.58 6.34 -8.26
CA LYS A 197 16.47 6.91 -7.25
C LYS A 197 16.02 6.58 -5.82
N SER A 198 14.72 6.61 -5.58
CA SER A 198 14.14 6.28 -4.27
C SER A 198 14.31 4.79 -3.94
N LEU A 199 14.18 3.89 -4.91
CA LEU A 199 14.44 2.46 -4.73
C LEU A 199 15.91 2.15 -4.37
N ILE A 200 16.85 2.90 -4.93
CA ILE A 200 18.28 2.78 -4.55
C ILE A 200 18.46 3.17 -3.07
N LYS A 201 17.85 4.27 -2.63
CA LYS A 201 17.89 4.71 -1.23
C LYS A 201 17.21 3.69 -0.31
N LEU A 202 16.05 3.15 -0.72
CA LEU A 202 15.32 2.11 0.01
C LEU A 202 16.21 0.86 0.20
N ARG A 203 16.83 0.37 -0.87
CA ARG A 203 17.77 -0.75 -0.82
C ARG A 203 18.89 -0.50 0.19
N ASP A 204 19.50 0.69 0.15
CA ASP A 204 20.62 1.03 1.02
C ASP A 204 20.18 1.15 2.49
N ARG A 205 18.96 1.67 2.75
CA ARG A 205 18.36 1.74 4.10
C ARG A 205 18.04 0.36 4.67
N LEU A 206 17.67 -0.60 3.82
CA LEU A 206 17.35 -1.97 4.24
C LEU A 206 18.58 -2.87 4.36
N LYS A 207 19.75 -2.40 3.93
CA LYS A 207 20.99 -3.19 3.99
C LYS A 207 21.32 -3.59 5.43
N GLY A 208 21.46 -4.91 5.65
CA GLY A 208 21.72 -5.47 6.98
C GLY A 208 20.47 -5.68 7.87
N LYS A 209 19.29 -5.23 7.43
CA LYS A 209 18.03 -5.57 8.14
C LYS A 209 17.57 -6.98 7.76
N PRO A 210 16.96 -7.72 8.70
CA PRO A 210 16.55 -9.12 8.49
C PRO A 210 15.19 -9.21 7.75
N VAL A 211 15.06 -8.55 6.61
CA VAL A 211 13.82 -8.56 5.83
C VAL A 211 13.54 -9.95 5.31
N LYS A 212 12.41 -10.53 5.70
CA LYS A 212 11.96 -11.90 5.40
C LYS A 212 10.86 -11.96 4.34
N ALA A 213 10.11 -10.87 4.18
CA ALA A 213 9.03 -10.77 3.21
C ALA A 213 8.97 -9.37 2.60
N VAL A 214 8.62 -9.31 1.31
CA VAL A 214 8.33 -8.08 0.59
C VAL A 214 6.95 -8.21 -0.03
N CYS A 215 6.06 -7.28 0.30
CA CYS A 215 4.66 -7.25 -0.05
C CYS A 215 4.42 -6.09 -1.03
N THR A 216 4.13 -6.42 -2.27
CA THR A 216 3.93 -5.44 -3.35
C THR A 216 2.46 -5.22 -3.65
N GLY A 217 2.10 -4.12 -4.32
CA GLY A 217 0.70 -3.85 -4.69
C GLY A 217 0.17 -4.82 -5.74
N HIS A 218 0.93 -5.14 -6.78
CA HIS A 218 0.44 -5.86 -7.97
C HIS A 218 1.25 -7.08 -8.40
N SER A 219 2.16 -7.61 -7.56
CA SER A 219 3.01 -8.75 -7.94
C SER A 219 3.31 -9.70 -6.79
#